data_beb980806843bcb238b7b46a5c8876d5
#
_entry.id   beb980806843bcb238b7b46a5c8876d5
#
_cell.length_a   1.000
_cell.length_b   1.000
_cell.length_c   1.000
_cell.angle_alpha   90.00
_cell.angle_beta   90.00
_cell.angle_gamma   90.00
#
_symmetry.space_group_name_H-M   'P 1'
#
loop_
_entity.id
_entity.type
_entity.pdbx_description
1 polymer ?
#
loop_
_entity_poly.entity_id
_entity_poly.type
_entity_poly.pdbx_seq_one_letter_code
_entity_poly.pdbx_strand_id
1 'polypeptide(L)'
;MSSTIFILLRQELLLSLLIFLLLFIKIGKERSNESILNIINVLLFVNLAAGLFGMSEGGAFNGMFTTNAFIVLEKNILNLAMLLISMQSYAWLKNHKQLAEFYLLLFTSLLGMFFMISSGNLLMFYLGLEMSTIPLAAAANFDLAKRKSSEAAMKLILSSAFSSGILLMGISFLYGTSGTLSFDILTAHISNNPMQLFGFILLVSGFAFKISAVPFHLWTADVYEGSPVAVTAFLSVVSKAAVLFTFTSILYKVFTPIATVWYGVLVVLSVATILIGNLFALRQDNFKRFLAFSSIAQVGFILIGISGSSQTGSASLVYFVLIYVFSNLAAFGVVSVVSALTGKENISDFKGIYKTNPFLSWVLTIALFSLAGVPPTAGFFGKLFLMMAGAAKENYGLITFAALNMVISFYYYLKVVKAVFMDENEQPIQQLSVPAITKLAMYICIAGIIITGLASMVYDYIYSLSIGM
;
A
#
# COMPACT_ATOMS: atom_id res chain seq x y z
N MET A 1 -24.49 -11.78 22.36
CA MET A 1 -24.32 -10.67 21.39
C MET A 1 -23.10 -9.79 21.66
N SER A 2 -22.79 -9.38 22.90
CA SER A 2 -21.62 -8.52 23.20
C SER A 2 -20.25 -9.21 23.01
N SER A 3 -20.06 -10.46 23.46
CA SER A 3 -18.79 -11.18 23.32
C SER A 3 -18.40 -11.45 21.86
N THR A 4 -19.36 -11.70 20.99
CA THR A 4 -19.13 -11.95 19.56
C THR A 4 -18.61 -10.69 18.86
N ILE A 5 -19.12 -9.51 19.17
CA ILE A 5 -18.69 -8.23 18.58
C ILE A 5 -17.22 -7.95 18.93
N PHE A 6 -16.77 -8.21 20.16
CA PHE A 6 -15.36 -8.02 20.56
C PHE A 6 -14.40 -8.93 19.79
N ILE A 7 -14.83 -10.15 19.48
CA ILE A 7 -14.02 -11.08 18.70
C ILE A 7 -13.93 -10.63 17.22
N LEU A 8 -15.04 -10.16 16.64
CA LEU A 8 -15.10 -9.66 15.27
C LEU A 8 -14.21 -8.41 15.07
N LEU A 9 -14.21 -7.49 16.05
CA LEU A 9 -13.49 -6.21 16.01
C LEU A 9 -12.11 -6.27 16.70
N ARG A 10 -11.56 -7.44 17.01
CA ARG A 10 -10.37 -7.57 17.84
C ARG A 10 -9.16 -6.77 17.35
N GLN A 11 -8.90 -6.73 16.03
CA GLN A 11 -7.76 -6.00 15.48
C GLN A 11 -7.97 -4.49 15.56
N GLU A 12 -9.17 -4.01 15.31
CA GLU A 12 -9.56 -2.61 15.47
C GLU A 12 -9.48 -2.16 16.94
N LEU A 13 -9.95 -3.01 17.85
CA LEU A 13 -9.91 -2.74 19.29
C LEU A 13 -8.47 -2.69 19.83
N LEU A 14 -7.61 -3.63 19.42
CA LEU A 14 -6.20 -3.62 19.81
C LEU A 14 -5.49 -2.37 19.28
N LEU A 15 -5.77 -1.97 18.04
CA LEU A 15 -5.19 -0.75 17.47
C LEU A 15 -5.73 0.51 18.16
N SER A 16 -7.03 0.54 18.49
CA SER A 16 -7.63 1.62 19.28
C SER A 16 -7.02 1.72 20.68
N LEU A 17 -6.82 0.58 21.34
CA LEU A 17 -6.14 0.52 22.64
C LEU A 17 -4.71 1.09 22.54
N LEU A 18 -4.00 0.78 21.46
CA LEU A 18 -2.65 1.30 21.22
C LEU A 18 -2.66 2.83 21.04
N ILE A 19 -3.65 3.39 20.31
CA ILE A 19 -3.85 4.84 20.18
C ILE A 19 -4.10 5.49 21.55
N PHE A 20 -5.00 4.94 22.36
CA PHE A 20 -5.25 5.45 23.72
C PHE A 20 -4.02 5.36 24.61
N LEU A 21 -3.28 4.25 24.55
CA LEU A 21 -2.04 4.07 25.32
C LEU A 21 -0.99 5.14 24.96
N LEU A 22 -0.85 5.47 23.67
CA LEU A 22 0.06 6.54 23.26
C LEU A 22 -0.38 7.91 23.75
N LEU A 23 -1.69 8.19 23.77
CA LEU A 23 -2.24 9.42 24.35
C LEU A 23 -1.91 9.51 25.85
N PHE A 24 -2.08 8.44 26.61
CA PHE A 24 -1.71 8.39 28.02
C PHE A 24 -0.19 8.54 28.25
N ILE A 25 0.64 7.92 27.41
CA ILE A 25 2.10 8.10 27.47
C ILE A 25 2.47 9.57 27.23
N LYS A 26 1.79 10.24 26.29
CA LYS A 26 2.06 11.65 25.97
C LYS A 26 1.68 12.61 27.09
N ILE A 27 0.58 12.34 27.79
CA ILE A 27 0.10 13.16 28.94
C ILE A 27 0.88 12.84 30.22
N GLY A 28 1.41 11.63 30.34
CA GLY A 28 2.09 11.14 31.52
C GLY A 28 3.53 11.64 31.67
N LYS A 29 4.32 10.90 32.48
CA LYS A 29 5.75 11.18 32.65
C LYS A 29 6.52 10.93 31.37
N GLU A 30 7.48 11.79 31.05
CA GLU A 30 8.37 11.63 29.91
C GLU A 30 9.07 10.24 29.94
N ARG A 31 8.95 9.53 28.84
CA ARG A 31 9.66 8.27 28.60
C ARG A 31 10.65 8.46 27.46
N SER A 32 11.73 7.66 27.48
CA SER A 32 12.68 7.68 26.37
C SER A 32 12.00 7.21 25.07
N ASN A 33 12.33 7.85 23.94
CA ASN A 33 11.81 7.47 22.63
C ASN A 33 12.09 5.98 22.33
N GLU A 34 13.21 5.46 22.78
CA GLU A 34 13.57 4.06 22.62
C GLU A 34 12.58 3.11 23.32
N SER A 35 12.18 3.42 24.55
CA SER A 35 11.14 2.67 25.26
C SER A 35 9.80 2.72 24.54
N ILE A 36 9.41 3.89 24.04
CA ILE A 36 8.13 4.05 23.31
C ILE A 36 8.16 3.24 22.01
N LEU A 37 9.26 3.29 21.25
CA LEU A 37 9.44 2.51 20.01
C LEU A 37 9.35 0.99 20.29
N ASN A 38 9.98 0.51 21.35
CA ASN A 38 9.91 -0.89 21.71
C ASN A 38 8.48 -1.33 22.09
N ILE A 39 7.77 -0.52 22.88
CA ILE A 39 6.37 -0.78 23.25
C ILE A 39 5.50 -0.86 21.99
N ILE A 40 5.65 0.10 21.05
CA ILE A 40 4.91 0.14 19.79
C ILE A 40 5.16 -1.12 18.97
N ASN A 41 6.43 -1.50 18.79
CA ASN A 41 6.77 -2.68 18.00
C ASN A 41 6.22 -3.98 18.61
N VAL A 42 6.28 -4.12 19.94
CA VAL A 42 5.70 -5.27 20.64
C VAL A 42 4.18 -5.32 20.45
N LEU A 43 3.49 -4.19 20.62
CA LEU A 43 2.02 -4.14 20.50
C LEU A 43 1.56 -4.36 19.04
N LEU A 44 2.29 -3.86 18.04
CA LEU A 44 2.03 -4.17 16.65
C LEU A 44 2.23 -5.66 16.34
N PHE A 45 3.26 -6.27 16.93
CA PHE A 45 3.47 -7.72 16.83
C PHE A 45 2.33 -8.51 17.49
N VAL A 46 1.86 -8.08 18.67
CA VAL A 46 0.71 -8.69 19.36
C VAL A 46 -0.55 -8.57 18.49
N ASN A 47 -0.80 -7.41 17.85
CA ASN A 47 -1.93 -7.23 16.95
C ASN A 47 -1.83 -8.15 15.72
N LEU A 48 -0.63 -8.30 15.15
CA LEU A 48 -0.38 -9.24 14.05
C LEU A 48 -0.67 -10.70 14.48
N ALA A 49 -0.15 -11.10 15.65
CA ALA A 49 -0.39 -12.43 16.20
C ALA A 49 -1.89 -12.67 16.48
N ALA A 50 -2.59 -11.69 17.04
CA ALA A 50 -4.04 -11.78 17.29
C ALA A 50 -4.85 -11.99 16.00
N GLY A 51 -4.38 -11.48 14.86
CA GLY A 51 -5.00 -11.72 13.55
C GLY A 51 -4.76 -13.14 13.00
N LEU A 52 -3.72 -13.86 13.45
CA LEU A 52 -3.43 -15.21 13.00
C LEU A 52 -4.24 -16.28 13.78
N PHE A 53 -4.74 -15.94 14.98
CA PHE A 53 -5.48 -16.88 15.82
C PHE A 53 -6.98 -16.54 15.88
N GLY A 54 -7.83 -17.59 15.86
CA GLY A 54 -9.27 -17.46 16.06
C GLY A 54 -9.96 -16.67 14.96
N MET A 55 -9.86 -17.10 13.72
CA MET A 55 -10.62 -16.54 12.59
C MET A 55 -12.11 -16.65 12.88
N SER A 56 -12.82 -15.52 12.92
CA SER A 56 -14.25 -15.43 13.10
C SER A 56 -14.88 -14.75 11.88
N GLU A 57 -15.97 -15.32 11.41
CA GLU A 57 -16.75 -14.76 10.31
C GLU A 57 -18.04 -14.16 10.85
N GLY A 58 -18.45 -13.05 10.27
CA GLY A 58 -19.72 -12.41 10.63
C GLY A 58 -19.77 -10.92 10.36
N GLY A 59 -20.92 -10.35 10.70
CA GLY A 59 -21.18 -8.93 10.57
C GLY A 59 -21.58 -8.29 11.91
N ALA A 60 -21.33 -6.99 12.01
CA ALA A 60 -21.75 -6.15 13.12
C ALA A 60 -22.44 -4.87 12.60
N PHE A 61 -23.15 -4.16 13.47
CA PHE A 61 -23.80 -2.88 13.15
C PHE A 61 -24.73 -2.97 11.93
N ASN A 62 -25.65 -3.94 11.94
CA ASN A 62 -26.60 -4.19 10.85
C ASN A 62 -25.93 -4.40 9.48
N GLY A 63 -24.80 -5.14 9.45
CA GLY A 63 -24.08 -5.42 8.21
C GLY A 63 -23.17 -4.29 7.72
N MET A 64 -23.07 -3.17 8.44
CA MET A 64 -22.12 -2.10 8.08
C MET A 64 -20.68 -2.56 8.19
N PHE A 65 -20.38 -3.40 9.17
CA PHE A 65 -19.06 -4.02 9.38
C PHE A 65 -19.16 -5.51 9.06
N THR A 66 -18.25 -6.01 8.24
CA THR A 66 -18.14 -7.43 7.88
C THR A 66 -16.70 -7.91 8.06
N THR A 67 -16.53 -9.15 8.48
CA THR A 67 -15.20 -9.78 8.57
C THR A 67 -15.30 -11.25 8.21
N ASN A 68 -14.25 -11.76 7.58
CA ASN A 68 -14.02 -13.16 7.28
C ASN A 68 -12.51 -13.43 7.29
N ALA A 69 -12.12 -14.68 7.05
CA ALA A 69 -10.71 -15.08 7.05
C ALA A 69 -9.86 -14.30 6.03
N PHE A 70 -10.42 -13.97 4.87
CA PHE A 70 -9.74 -13.21 3.82
C PHE A 70 -9.51 -11.74 4.23
N ILE A 71 -10.53 -11.07 4.77
CA ILE A 71 -10.44 -9.71 5.31
C ILE A 71 -9.42 -9.62 6.46
N VAL A 72 -9.40 -10.62 7.35
CA VAL A 72 -8.41 -10.71 8.44
C VAL A 72 -6.99 -10.84 7.87
N LEU A 73 -6.79 -11.62 6.82
CA LEU A 73 -5.50 -11.73 6.13
C LEU A 73 -5.07 -10.38 5.53
N GLU A 74 -5.95 -9.66 4.85
CA GLU A 74 -5.68 -8.33 4.30
C GLU A 74 -5.22 -7.35 5.38
N LYS A 75 -5.93 -7.29 6.51
CA LYS A 75 -5.54 -6.47 7.68
C LYS A 75 -4.19 -6.89 8.26
N ASN A 76 -3.91 -8.19 8.33
CA ASN A 76 -2.61 -8.71 8.79
C ASN A 76 -1.47 -8.27 7.89
N ILE A 77 -1.66 -8.24 6.57
CA ILE A 77 -0.67 -7.74 5.62
C ILE A 77 -0.39 -6.25 5.88
N LEU A 78 -1.42 -5.42 6.11
CA LEU A 78 -1.23 -4.02 6.45
C LEU A 78 -0.54 -3.83 7.80
N ASN A 79 -0.88 -4.63 8.80
CA ASN A 79 -0.27 -4.57 10.12
C ASN A 79 1.21 -4.99 10.09
N LEU A 80 1.54 -6.04 9.32
CA LEU A 80 2.91 -6.45 9.05
C LEU A 80 3.71 -5.32 8.39
N ALA A 81 3.13 -4.68 7.38
CA ALA A 81 3.77 -3.54 6.73
C ALA A 81 4.03 -2.39 7.70
N MET A 82 3.05 -2.06 8.56
CA MET A 82 3.21 -1.02 9.59
C MET A 82 4.31 -1.38 10.61
N LEU A 83 4.39 -2.63 11.05
CA LEU A 83 5.46 -3.11 11.93
C LEU A 83 6.83 -2.94 11.27
N LEU A 84 6.99 -3.36 10.02
CA LEU A 84 8.25 -3.22 9.28
C LEU A 84 8.64 -1.75 9.09
N ILE A 85 7.69 -0.86 8.77
CA ILE A 85 7.93 0.59 8.67
C ILE A 85 8.40 1.15 10.01
N SER A 86 7.76 0.76 11.12
CA SER A 86 8.14 1.18 12.47
C SER A 86 9.58 0.79 12.80
N MET A 87 9.95 -0.47 12.54
CA MET A 87 11.31 -0.97 12.77
C MET A 87 12.36 -0.30 11.87
N GLN A 88 12.02 0.00 10.62
CA GLN A 88 12.94 0.66 9.66
C GLN A 88 13.12 2.14 9.94
N SER A 89 12.15 2.78 10.55
CA SER A 89 12.17 4.22 10.86
C SER A 89 12.87 4.54 12.19
N TYR A 90 13.40 3.53 12.89
CA TYR A 90 14.01 3.66 14.21
C TYR A 90 15.11 4.72 14.25
N ALA A 91 16.02 4.76 13.27
CA ALA A 91 17.13 5.69 13.21
C ALA A 91 16.67 7.17 13.17
N TRP A 92 15.59 7.44 12.45
CA TRP A 92 15.01 8.78 12.33
C TRP A 92 14.19 9.14 13.57
N LEU A 93 13.35 8.21 14.07
CA LEU A 93 12.41 8.47 15.17
C LEU A 93 13.06 8.49 16.56
N LYS A 94 14.17 7.78 16.76
CA LYS A 94 14.85 7.72 18.06
C LYS A 94 15.11 9.10 18.68
N ASN A 95 15.46 10.08 17.85
CA ASN A 95 15.79 11.44 18.26
C ASN A 95 14.68 12.47 17.97
N HIS A 96 13.51 12.01 17.49
CA HIS A 96 12.45 12.92 17.08
C HIS A 96 11.60 13.37 18.29
N LYS A 97 11.38 14.70 18.44
CA LYS A 97 10.65 15.25 19.58
C LYS A 97 9.17 14.89 19.64
N GLN A 98 8.55 14.63 18.49
CA GLN A 98 7.11 14.39 18.33
C GLN A 98 6.80 12.94 17.93
N LEU A 99 7.53 11.97 18.53
CA LEU A 99 7.40 10.56 18.18
C LEU A 99 5.99 10.01 18.42
N ALA A 100 5.38 10.36 19.55
CA ALA A 100 4.04 9.87 19.91
C ALA A 100 2.99 10.40 18.92
N GLU A 101 3.05 11.68 18.56
CA GLU A 101 2.16 12.31 17.58
C GLU A 101 2.28 11.68 16.20
N PHE A 102 3.50 11.35 15.78
CA PHE A 102 3.74 10.63 14.52
C PHE A 102 2.97 9.31 14.47
N TYR A 103 3.10 8.50 15.50
CA TYR A 103 2.41 7.22 15.55
C TYR A 103 0.89 7.36 15.75
N LEU A 104 0.42 8.36 16.48
CA LEU A 104 -1.01 8.65 16.59
C LEU A 104 -1.63 8.90 15.21
N LEU A 105 -0.98 9.69 14.35
CA LEU A 105 -1.44 9.94 12.99
C LEU A 105 -1.46 8.65 12.15
N LEU A 106 -0.37 7.87 12.18
CA LEU A 106 -0.30 6.64 11.38
C LEU A 106 -1.28 5.56 11.87
N PHE A 107 -1.46 5.40 13.19
CA PHE A 107 -2.39 4.40 13.73
C PHE A 107 -3.84 4.78 13.51
N THR A 108 -4.19 6.07 13.61
CA THR A 108 -5.54 6.54 13.24
C THR A 108 -5.81 6.29 11.76
N SER A 109 -4.82 6.53 10.90
CA SER A 109 -4.91 6.20 9.49
C SER A 109 -5.08 4.69 9.24
N LEU A 110 -4.27 3.86 9.90
CA LEU A 110 -4.37 2.39 9.78
C LEU A 110 -5.72 1.87 10.28
N LEU A 111 -6.25 2.44 11.37
CA LEU A 111 -7.57 2.09 11.89
C LEU A 111 -8.68 2.43 10.87
N GLY A 112 -8.60 3.60 10.23
CA GLY A 112 -9.49 3.95 9.12
C GLY A 112 -9.43 2.96 7.96
N MET A 113 -8.22 2.47 7.63
CA MET A 113 -8.04 1.43 6.60
C MET A 113 -8.66 0.08 7.00
N PHE A 114 -8.57 -0.31 8.27
CA PHE A 114 -9.22 -1.52 8.76
C PHE A 114 -10.74 -1.43 8.65
N PHE A 115 -11.32 -0.29 9.02
CA PHE A 115 -12.75 -0.04 8.83
C PHE A 115 -13.15 -0.03 7.34
N MET A 116 -12.32 0.57 6.48
CA MET A 116 -12.55 0.60 5.05
C MET A 116 -12.60 -0.81 4.43
N ILE A 117 -11.63 -1.68 4.76
CA ILE A 117 -11.57 -3.07 4.28
C ILE A 117 -12.74 -3.89 4.79
N SER A 118 -13.17 -3.66 6.04
CA SER A 118 -14.31 -4.34 6.66
C SER A 118 -15.68 -3.74 6.33
N SER A 119 -15.75 -2.77 5.40
CA SER A 119 -17.03 -2.14 5.08
C SER A 119 -17.98 -3.09 4.37
N GLY A 120 -19.24 -3.14 4.85
CA GLY A 120 -20.36 -3.80 4.21
C GLY A 120 -21.32 -2.83 3.51
N ASN A 121 -21.01 -1.53 3.54
CA ASN A 121 -21.77 -0.49 2.86
C ASN A 121 -20.90 0.69 2.44
N LEU A 122 -21.40 1.53 1.52
CA LEU A 122 -20.71 2.69 0.98
C LEU A 122 -20.43 3.78 2.03
N LEU A 123 -21.25 3.90 3.08
CA LEU A 123 -21.04 4.90 4.14
C LEU A 123 -19.84 4.54 5.01
N MET A 124 -19.78 3.29 5.49
CA MET A 124 -18.66 2.80 6.29
C MET A 124 -17.36 2.86 5.51
N PHE A 125 -17.41 2.49 4.23
CA PHE A 125 -16.28 2.63 3.31
C PHE A 125 -15.79 4.09 3.26
N TYR A 126 -16.69 5.05 3.02
CA TYR A 126 -16.32 6.45 2.89
C TYR A 126 -15.74 7.03 4.20
N LEU A 127 -16.36 6.72 5.33
CA LEU A 127 -15.86 7.14 6.65
C LEU A 127 -14.46 6.56 6.93
N GLY A 128 -14.23 5.28 6.63
CA GLY A 128 -12.90 4.66 6.76
C GLY A 128 -11.85 5.30 5.83
N LEU A 129 -12.26 5.66 4.62
CA LEU A 129 -11.42 6.36 3.65
C LEU A 129 -10.96 7.72 4.17
N GLU A 130 -11.89 8.55 4.68
CA GLU A 130 -11.56 9.87 5.22
C GLU A 130 -10.73 9.77 6.51
N MET A 131 -11.09 8.85 7.40
CA MET A 131 -10.33 8.57 8.61
C MET A 131 -8.90 8.12 8.31
N SER A 132 -8.67 7.45 7.17
CA SER A 132 -7.33 7.07 6.74
C SER A 132 -6.53 8.21 6.11
N THR A 133 -7.20 9.12 5.41
CA THR A 133 -6.56 10.13 4.55
C THR A 133 -6.13 11.39 5.29
N ILE A 134 -6.99 11.93 6.16
CA ILE A 134 -6.75 13.20 6.86
C ILE A 134 -5.49 13.13 7.74
N PRO A 135 -5.30 12.08 8.59
CA PRO A 135 -4.09 11.97 9.38
C PRO A 135 -2.82 11.78 8.53
N LEU A 136 -2.92 11.11 7.37
CA LEU A 136 -1.78 10.95 6.46
C LEU A 136 -1.35 12.26 5.82
N ALA A 137 -2.29 13.14 5.49
CA ALA A 137 -1.95 14.47 4.99
C ALA A 137 -1.19 15.29 6.05
N ALA A 138 -1.58 15.19 7.32
CA ALA A 138 -0.84 15.79 8.43
C ALA A 138 0.54 15.15 8.60
N ALA A 139 0.64 13.82 8.52
CA ALA A 139 1.91 13.10 8.60
C ALA A 139 2.87 13.45 7.45
N ALA A 140 2.35 13.77 6.25
CA ALA A 140 3.18 14.21 5.13
C ALA A 140 3.96 15.49 5.43
N ASN A 141 3.44 16.37 6.31
CA ASN A 141 4.11 17.58 6.78
C ASN A 141 4.89 17.37 8.08
N PHE A 142 5.29 16.19 8.43
CA PHE A 142 5.89 15.94 9.75
C PHE A 142 7.26 16.58 9.93
N ASP A 143 8.04 16.75 8.86
CA ASP A 143 9.29 17.51 8.84
C ASP A 143 9.02 19.02 8.65
N LEU A 144 8.47 19.68 9.67
CA LEU A 144 8.01 21.08 9.63
C LEU A 144 9.08 22.08 9.16
N ALA A 145 10.36 21.77 9.37
CA ALA A 145 11.47 22.62 8.94
C ALA A 145 11.73 22.57 7.41
N LYS A 146 11.18 21.57 6.71
CA LYS A 146 11.41 21.38 5.28
C LYS A 146 10.23 21.95 4.48
N ARG A 147 10.47 22.98 3.66
CA ARG A 147 9.46 23.58 2.77
C ARG A 147 8.81 22.53 1.84
N LYS A 148 9.58 21.56 1.34
CA LYS A 148 9.07 20.46 0.50
C LYS A 148 8.05 19.60 1.24
N SER A 149 8.18 19.43 2.57
CA SER A 149 7.24 18.66 3.38
C SER A 149 5.87 19.37 3.48
N SER A 150 5.88 20.68 3.68
CA SER A 150 4.65 21.50 3.69
C SER A 150 3.96 21.52 2.31
N GLU A 151 4.73 21.62 1.23
CA GLU A 151 4.21 21.54 -0.14
C GLU A 151 3.57 20.18 -0.42
N ALA A 152 4.23 19.08 -0.01
CA ALA A 152 3.70 17.71 -0.14
C ALA A 152 2.35 17.55 0.58
N ALA A 153 2.25 18.01 1.82
CA ALA A 153 1.02 17.95 2.58
C ALA A 153 -0.11 18.78 1.95
N MET A 154 0.19 20.01 1.49
CA MET A 154 -0.79 20.87 0.80
C MET A 154 -1.30 20.20 -0.48
N LYS A 155 -0.41 19.65 -1.30
CA LYS A 155 -0.79 18.92 -2.51
C LYS A 155 -1.64 17.69 -2.17
N LEU A 156 -1.28 16.94 -1.13
CA LEU A 156 -2.03 15.75 -0.73
C LEU A 156 -3.41 16.10 -0.21
N ILE A 157 -3.54 17.04 0.72
CA ILE A 157 -4.83 17.35 1.33
C ILE A 157 -5.82 17.97 0.34
N LEU A 158 -5.37 18.95 -0.46
CA LEU A 158 -6.26 19.62 -1.42
C LEU A 158 -6.73 18.67 -2.54
N SER A 159 -5.80 17.95 -3.15
CA SER A 159 -6.16 17.01 -4.23
C SER A 159 -6.96 15.81 -3.72
N SER A 160 -6.67 15.35 -2.50
CA SER A 160 -7.42 14.28 -1.85
C SER A 160 -8.85 14.70 -1.48
N ALA A 161 -9.03 15.91 -0.92
CA ALA A 161 -10.35 16.44 -0.59
C ALA A 161 -11.23 16.58 -1.85
N PHE A 162 -10.64 17.08 -2.95
CA PHE A 162 -11.34 17.18 -4.23
C PHE A 162 -11.75 15.79 -4.75
N SER A 163 -10.83 14.82 -4.74
CA SER A 163 -11.10 13.45 -5.15
C SER A 163 -12.17 12.77 -4.30
N SER A 164 -12.12 12.97 -2.97
CA SER A 164 -13.13 12.44 -2.05
C SER A 164 -14.51 13.05 -2.28
N GLY A 165 -14.58 14.35 -2.63
CA GLY A 165 -15.82 15.01 -3.02
C GLY A 165 -16.45 14.40 -4.28
N ILE A 166 -15.63 14.12 -5.31
CA ILE A 166 -16.07 13.42 -6.53
C ILE A 166 -16.58 12.01 -6.21
N LEU A 167 -15.85 11.27 -5.37
CA LEU A 167 -16.24 9.93 -4.94
C LEU A 167 -17.57 9.95 -4.17
N LEU A 168 -17.74 10.90 -3.24
CA LEU A 168 -18.97 11.06 -2.48
C LEU A 168 -20.16 11.42 -3.37
N MET A 169 -19.92 12.26 -4.39
CA MET A 169 -20.95 12.56 -5.38
C MET A 169 -21.35 11.29 -6.16
N GLY A 170 -20.39 10.43 -6.53
CA GLY A 170 -20.69 9.13 -7.12
C GLY A 170 -21.55 8.25 -6.22
N ILE A 171 -21.23 8.18 -4.92
CA ILE A 171 -22.06 7.48 -3.92
C ILE A 171 -23.48 8.07 -3.86
N SER A 172 -23.60 9.39 -3.91
CA SER A 172 -24.90 10.08 -3.90
C SER A 172 -25.78 9.71 -5.10
N PHE A 173 -25.21 9.64 -6.30
CA PHE A 173 -25.97 9.17 -7.49
C PHE A 173 -26.40 7.72 -7.39
N LEU A 174 -25.53 6.85 -6.86
CA LEU A 174 -25.87 5.45 -6.63
C LEU A 174 -27.02 5.32 -5.59
N TYR A 175 -26.93 6.05 -4.49
CA TYR A 175 -27.97 6.09 -3.47
C TYR A 175 -29.29 6.66 -4.01
N GLY A 176 -29.23 7.77 -4.75
CA GLY A 176 -30.43 8.41 -5.33
C GLY A 176 -31.22 7.53 -6.29
N THR A 177 -30.53 6.55 -6.93
CA THR A 177 -31.18 5.62 -7.87
C THR A 177 -31.57 4.27 -7.24
N SER A 178 -30.93 3.87 -6.15
CA SER A 178 -31.15 2.56 -5.52
C SER A 178 -31.88 2.63 -4.17
N GLY A 179 -31.84 3.78 -3.50
CA GLY A 179 -32.38 3.97 -2.14
C GLY A 179 -31.59 3.26 -1.03
N THR A 180 -30.41 2.67 -1.35
CA THR A 180 -29.62 1.88 -0.40
C THR A 180 -28.12 2.14 -0.54
N LEU A 181 -27.38 1.97 0.56
CA LEU A 181 -25.93 1.99 0.59
C LEU A 181 -25.32 0.62 0.91
N SER A 182 -26.13 -0.37 1.30
CA SER A 182 -25.67 -1.73 1.62
C SER A 182 -25.19 -2.45 0.37
N PHE A 183 -24.01 -3.07 0.41
CA PHE A 183 -23.43 -3.76 -0.75
C PHE A 183 -24.35 -4.88 -1.26
N ASP A 184 -24.89 -5.70 -0.36
CA ASP A 184 -25.72 -6.85 -0.72
C ASP A 184 -27.04 -6.43 -1.42
N ILE A 185 -27.66 -5.33 -0.95
CA ILE A 185 -28.91 -4.85 -1.54
C ILE A 185 -28.61 -4.04 -2.82
N LEU A 186 -27.57 -3.24 -2.80
CA LEU A 186 -27.20 -2.36 -3.93
C LEU A 186 -26.94 -3.15 -5.21
N THR A 187 -26.29 -4.32 -5.12
CA THR A 187 -26.02 -5.21 -6.25
C THR A 187 -27.27 -5.54 -7.07
N ALA A 188 -28.40 -5.79 -6.39
CA ALA A 188 -29.66 -6.11 -7.06
C ALA A 188 -30.27 -4.91 -7.80
N HIS A 189 -29.86 -3.69 -7.49
CA HIS A 189 -30.36 -2.45 -8.11
C HIS A 189 -29.42 -1.89 -9.18
N ILE A 190 -28.18 -2.42 -9.28
CA ILE A 190 -27.21 -1.97 -10.30
C ILE A 190 -27.62 -2.48 -11.67
N SER A 191 -27.68 -1.55 -12.62
CA SER A 191 -28.03 -1.80 -14.01
C SER A 191 -27.25 -0.87 -14.93
N ASN A 192 -27.46 -0.97 -16.26
CA ASN A 192 -26.88 -0.05 -17.24
C ASN A 192 -27.61 1.30 -17.30
N ASN A 193 -28.27 1.73 -16.21
CA ASN A 193 -28.88 3.05 -16.13
C ASN A 193 -27.78 4.13 -16.23
N PRO A 194 -27.91 5.14 -17.11
CA PRO A 194 -26.90 6.18 -17.31
C PRO A 194 -26.49 6.93 -16.03
N MET A 195 -27.43 7.16 -15.10
CA MET A 195 -27.16 7.82 -13.82
C MET A 195 -26.30 6.96 -12.91
N GLN A 196 -26.54 5.64 -12.86
CA GLN A 196 -25.72 4.69 -12.09
C GLN A 196 -24.33 4.52 -12.72
N LEU A 197 -24.23 4.46 -14.06
CA LEU A 197 -22.94 4.42 -14.75
C LEU A 197 -22.13 5.69 -14.51
N PHE A 198 -22.78 6.86 -14.50
CA PHE A 198 -22.11 8.10 -14.14
C PHE A 198 -21.63 8.09 -12.70
N GLY A 199 -22.48 7.65 -11.75
CA GLY A 199 -22.09 7.46 -10.33
C GLY A 199 -20.91 6.49 -10.17
N PHE A 200 -20.92 5.39 -10.92
CA PHE A 200 -19.80 4.44 -10.95
C PHE A 200 -18.49 5.07 -11.46
N ILE A 201 -18.54 5.84 -12.56
CA ILE A 201 -17.34 6.53 -13.10
C ILE A 201 -16.75 7.51 -12.08
N LEU A 202 -17.60 8.28 -11.38
CA LEU A 202 -17.17 9.20 -10.34
C LEU A 202 -16.52 8.45 -9.16
N LEU A 203 -17.12 7.34 -8.75
CA LEU A 203 -16.58 6.47 -7.69
C LEU A 203 -15.21 5.89 -8.09
N VAL A 204 -15.08 5.35 -9.31
CA VAL A 204 -13.80 4.83 -9.84
C VAL A 204 -12.76 5.95 -9.95
N SER A 205 -13.14 7.17 -10.33
CA SER A 205 -12.21 8.31 -10.38
C SER A 205 -11.61 8.61 -9.01
N GLY A 206 -12.40 8.54 -7.94
CA GLY A 206 -11.91 8.68 -6.57
C GLY A 206 -10.96 7.56 -6.15
N PHE A 207 -11.28 6.31 -6.46
CA PHE A 207 -10.37 5.19 -6.25
C PHE A 207 -9.07 5.32 -7.05
N ALA A 208 -9.16 5.68 -8.33
CA ALA A 208 -8.03 5.87 -9.22
C ALA A 208 -7.05 6.94 -8.69
N PHE A 209 -7.58 8.03 -8.11
CA PHE A 209 -6.75 9.01 -7.40
C PHE A 209 -6.01 8.38 -6.23
N LYS A 210 -6.70 7.65 -5.35
CA LYS A 210 -6.10 7.06 -4.13
C LYS A 210 -5.02 6.02 -4.45
N ILE A 211 -5.20 5.21 -5.49
CA ILE A 211 -4.19 4.23 -5.93
C ILE A 211 -3.14 4.83 -6.87
N SER A 212 -3.27 6.11 -7.23
CA SER A 212 -2.38 6.80 -8.18
C SER A 212 -2.44 6.25 -9.60
N ALA A 213 -3.61 5.82 -10.07
CA ALA A 213 -3.78 5.41 -11.46
C ALA A 213 -3.82 6.64 -12.39
N VAL A 214 -3.30 6.49 -13.60
CA VAL A 214 -3.35 7.56 -14.63
C VAL A 214 -4.78 7.71 -15.13
N PRO A 215 -5.31 8.96 -15.23
CA PRO A 215 -4.62 10.25 -15.17
C PRO A 215 -4.50 10.89 -13.76
N PHE A 216 -4.97 10.26 -12.71
CA PHE A 216 -5.08 10.83 -11.36
C PHE A 216 -3.79 10.69 -10.51
N HIS A 217 -2.64 10.50 -11.12
CA HIS A 217 -1.36 10.14 -10.47
C HIS A 217 -0.44 11.32 -10.10
N LEU A 218 -0.72 12.54 -10.59
CA LEU A 218 0.24 13.66 -10.56
C LEU A 218 0.71 14.07 -9.16
N TRP A 219 -0.12 13.87 -8.15
CA TRP A 219 0.21 14.19 -6.76
C TRP A 219 1.31 13.29 -6.17
N THR A 220 1.42 12.05 -6.66
CA THR A 220 2.15 10.97 -6.00
C THR A 220 3.65 11.24 -5.93
N ALA A 221 4.27 11.63 -7.03
CA ALA A 221 5.71 11.85 -7.08
C ALA A 221 6.14 13.02 -6.18
N ASP A 222 5.40 14.11 -6.18
CA ASP A 222 5.69 15.29 -5.39
C ASP A 222 5.50 15.05 -3.90
N VAL A 223 4.41 14.34 -3.54
CA VAL A 223 4.13 13.97 -2.15
C VAL A 223 5.17 12.99 -1.62
N TYR A 224 5.58 12.00 -2.43
CA TYR A 224 6.61 11.04 -2.00
C TYR A 224 7.96 11.71 -1.80
N GLU A 225 8.36 12.62 -2.69
CA GLU A 225 9.62 13.36 -2.54
C GLU A 225 9.62 14.24 -1.30
N GLY A 226 8.52 14.98 -1.05
CA GLY A 226 8.46 15.96 0.03
C GLY A 226 8.23 15.36 1.41
N SER A 227 7.55 14.22 1.51
CA SER A 227 7.22 13.58 2.79
C SER A 227 8.44 12.90 3.44
N PRO A 228 8.45 12.71 4.78
CA PRO A 228 9.43 11.83 5.44
C PRO A 228 9.39 10.42 4.85
N VAL A 229 10.54 9.75 4.77
CA VAL A 229 10.65 8.42 4.12
C VAL A 229 9.67 7.39 4.71
N ALA A 230 9.48 7.42 6.03
CA ALA A 230 8.52 6.53 6.71
C ALA A 230 7.08 6.75 6.25
N VAL A 231 6.68 8.02 6.05
CA VAL A 231 5.34 8.37 5.55
C VAL A 231 5.21 7.99 4.08
N THR A 232 6.26 8.20 3.28
CA THR A 232 6.30 7.77 1.89
C THR A 232 6.14 6.26 1.76
N ALA A 233 6.84 5.47 2.60
CA ALA A 233 6.70 4.02 2.66
C ALA A 233 5.27 3.60 3.03
N PHE A 234 4.65 4.25 4.01
CA PHE A 234 3.27 4.01 4.41
C PHE A 234 2.27 4.33 3.29
N LEU A 235 2.41 5.48 2.63
CA LEU A 235 1.59 5.87 1.48
C LEU A 235 1.72 4.88 0.31
N SER A 236 2.96 4.45 0.04
CA SER A 236 3.27 3.57 -1.10
C SER A 236 2.74 2.15 -0.90
N VAL A 237 2.80 1.63 0.31
CA VAL A 237 2.52 0.22 0.62
C VAL A 237 1.18 0.07 1.32
N VAL A 238 1.03 0.62 2.53
CA VAL A 238 -0.13 0.38 3.39
C VAL A 238 -1.39 1.04 2.82
N SER A 239 -1.31 2.33 2.50
CA SER A 239 -2.45 3.09 2.00
C SER A 239 -2.95 2.57 0.66
N LYS A 240 -2.05 2.32 -0.31
CA LYS A 240 -2.45 1.79 -1.62
C LYS A 240 -3.03 0.38 -1.52
N ALA A 241 -2.44 -0.49 -0.70
CA ALA A 241 -2.94 -1.84 -0.49
C ALA A 241 -4.37 -1.83 0.06
N ALA A 242 -4.64 -1.05 1.10
CA ALA A 242 -5.97 -0.94 1.71
C ALA A 242 -7.03 -0.50 0.68
N VAL A 243 -6.71 0.51 -0.12
CA VAL A 243 -7.62 1.01 -1.16
C VAL A 243 -7.82 -0.03 -2.26
N LEU A 244 -6.77 -0.76 -2.68
CA LEU A 244 -6.88 -1.81 -3.70
C LEU A 244 -7.72 -2.99 -3.22
N PHE A 245 -7.57 -3.45 -1.98
CA PHE A 245 -8.39 -4.50 -1.38
C PHE A 245 -9.87 -4.10 -1.38
N THR A 246 -10.16 -2.91 -0.87
CA THR A 246 -11.54 -2.41 -0.80
C THR A 246 -12.14 -2.18 -2.19
N PHE A 247 -11.38 -1.60 -3.12
CA PHE A 247 -11.83 -1.38 -4.50
C PHE A 247 -12.19 -2.69 -5.18
N THR A 248 -11.35 -3.70 -5.03
CA THR A 248 -11.60 -5.03 -5.60
C THR A 248 -12.84 -5.69 -5.00
N SER A 249 -12.97 -5.62 -3.66
CA SER A 249 -14.16 -6.12 -2.96
C SER A 249 -15.44 -5.44 -3.45
N ILE A 250 -15.45 -4.12 -3.57
CA ILE A 250 -16.60 -3.36 -4.07
C ILE A 250 -16.91 -3.69 -5.53
N LEU A 251 -15.90 -3.80 -6.42
CA LEU A 251 -16.13 -4.18 -7.81
C LEU A 251 -16.81 -5.54 -7.94
N TYR A 252 -16.33 -6.54 -7.19
CA TYR A 252 -16.84 -7.89 -7.31
C TYR A 252 -18.15 -8.11 -6.56
N LYS A 253 -18.38 -7.42 -5.43
CA LYS A 253 -19.63 -7.55 -4.67
C LYS A 253 -20.76 -6.69 -5.23
N VAL A 254 -20.48 -5.45 -5.60
CA VAL A 254 -21.51 -4.47 -5.95
C VAL A 254 -21.71 -4.34 -7.45
N PHE A 255 -20.62 -4.27 -8.22
CA PHE A 255 -20.69 -3.91 -9.64
C PHE A 255 -20.59 -5.09 -10.61
N THR A 256 -20.80 -6.32 -10.13
CA THR A 256 -20.86 -7.52 -11.00
C THR A 256 -21.88 -7.37 -12.15
N PRO A 257 -23.09 -6.75 -11.98
CA PRO A 257 -24.04 -6.61 -13.09
C PRO A 257 -23.53 -5.76 -14.26
N ILE A 258 -22.56 -4.88 -14.03
CA ILE A 258 -21.94 -4.04 -15.10
C ILE A 258 -20.48 -4.44 -15.37
N ALA A 259 -20.17 -5.74 -15.26
CA ALA A 259 -18.81 -6.27 -15.39
C ALA A 259 -18.14 -5.91 -16.73
N THR A 260 -18.87 -5.87 -17.82
CA THR A 260 -18.37 -5.47 -19.15
C THR A 260 -17.90 -4.01 -19.19
N VAL A 261 -18.61 -3.11 -18.48
CA VAL A 261 -18.28 -1.69 -18.41
C VAL A 261 -17.00 -1.47 -17.59
N TRP A 262 -16.97 -1.99 -16.36
CA TRP A 262 -15.79 -1.76 -15.51
C TRP A 262 -14.55 -2.50 -16.03
N TYR A 263 -14.69 -3.63 -16.73
CA TYR A 263 -13.59 -4.26 -17.43
C TYR A 263 -12.92 -3.30 -18.43
N GLY A 264 -13.71 -2.67 -19.30
CA GLY A 264 -13.21 -1.69 -20.27
C GLY A 264 -12.47 -0.52 -19.59
N VAL A 265 -13.04 0.00 -18.49
CA VAL A 265 -12.41 1.07 -17.70
C VAL A 265 -11.07 0.61 -17.10
N LEU A 266 -11.00 -0.59 -16.52
CA LEU A 266 -9.76 -1.13 -15.95
C LEU A 266 -8.68 -1.35 -17.03
N VAL A 267 -9.04 -1.82 -18.23
CA VAL A 267 -8.10 -1.99 -19.34
C VAL A 267 -7.47 -0.64 -19.71
N VAL A 268 -8.27 0.40 -19.90
CA VAL A 268 -7.75 1.74 -20.24
C VAL A 268 -6.86 2.30 -19.13
N LEU A 269 -7.32 2.22 -17.88
CA LEU A 269 -6.54 2.69 -16.74
C LEU A 269 -5.23 1.90 -16.57
N SER A 270 -5.25 0.57 -16.76
CA SER A 270 -4.04 -0.26 -16.61
C SER A 270 -2.99 0.07 -17.67
N VAL A 271 -3.38 0.15 -18.94
CA VAL A 271 -2.48 0.50 -20.06
C VAL A 271 -1.83 1.86 -19.83
N ALA A 272 -2.65 2.89 -19.56
CA ALA A 272 -2.15 4.24 -19.32
C ALA A 272 -1.22 4.29 -18.09
N THR A 273 -1.59 3.58 -17.01
CA THR A 273 -0.84 3.59 -15.74
C THR A 273 0.50 2.87 -15.85
N ILE A 274 0.56 1.72 -16.53
CA ILE A 274 1.81 1.01 -16.79
C ILE A 274 2.74 1.85 -17.66
N LEU A 275 2.23 2.39 -18.77
CA LEU A 275 3.03 3.14 -19.72
C LEU A 275 3.64 4.39 -19.08
N ILE A 276 2.80 5.24 -18.50
CA ILE A 276 3.24 6.50 -17.88
C ILE A 276 4.15 6.24 -16.69
N GLY A 277 3.77 5.28 -15.80
CA GLY A 277 4.59 4.91 -14.66
C GLY A 277 6.00 4.50 -15.06
N ASN A 278 6.14 3.62 -16.05
CA ASN A 278 7.43 3.16 -16.55
C ASN A 278 8.25 4.26 -17.25
N LEU A 279 7.63 5.04 -18.13
CA LEU A 279 8.34 6.10 -18.87
C LEU A 279 8.86 7.20 -17.95
N PHE A 280 8.09 7.59 -16.94
CA PHE A 280 8.51 8.62 -16.01
C PHE A 280 9.53 8.12 -14.99
N ALA A 281 9.47 6.84 -14.58
CA ALA A 281 10.48 6.24 -13.71
C ALA A 281 11.89 6.29 -14.31
N LEU A 282 12.04 6.15 -15.63
CA LEU A 282 13.32 6.20 -16.35
C LEU A 282 14.11 7.51 -16.15
N ARG A 283 13.43 8.62 -15.91
CA ARG A 283 14.02 9.98 -15.86
C ARG A 283 14.15 10.54 -14.45
N GLN A 284 13.84 9.76 -13.42
CA GLN A 284 13.92 10.26 -12.04
C GLN A 284 15.34 10.17 -11.50
N ASP A 285 15.75 11.25 -10.82
CA ASP A 285 17.04 11.32 -10.11
C ASP A 285 16.86 11.15 -8.60
N ASN A 286 15.75 11.64 -8.02
CA ASN A 286 15.43 11.43 -6.62
C ASN A 286 14.85 10.02 -6.40
N PHE A 287 15.39 9.30 -5.39
CA PHE A 287 15.03 7.91 -5.14
C PHE A 287 13.56 7.73 -4.74
N LYS A 288 13.00 8.64 -3.94
CA LYS A 288 11.58 8.58 -3.55
C LYS A 288 10.66 8.80 -4.74
N ARG A 289 10.99 9.75 -5.64
CA ARG A 289 10.24 9.96 -6.90
C ARG A 289 10.35 8.75 -7.83
N PHE A 290 11.51 8.16 -7.92
CA PHE A 290 11.73 6.92 -8.68
C PHE A 290 10.83 5.81 -8.18
N LEU A 291 10.80 5.53 -6.87
CA LEU A 291 9.90 4.55 -6.27
C LEU A 291 8.42 4.94 -6.41
N ALA A 292 8.09 6.23 -6.46
CA ALA A 292 6.73 6.70 -6.72
C ALA A 292 6.23 6.28 -8.11
N PHE A 293 7.00 6.58 -9.18
CA PHE A 293 6.62 6.17 -10.53
C PHE A 293 6.67 4.67 -10.73
N SER A 294 7.63 3.99 -10.10
CA SER A 294 7.67 2.55 -10.01
C SER A 294 6.36 2.00 -9.39
N SER A 295 5.91 2.57 -8.28
CA SER A 295 4.65 2.15 -7.63
C SER A 295 3.42 2.39 -8.50
N ILE A 296 3.40 3.48 -9.30
CA ILE A 296 2.35 3.74 -10.29
C ILE A 296 2.30 2.62 -11.32
N ALA A 297 3.45 2.24 -11.88
CA ALA A 297 3.51 1.13 -12.84
C ALA A 297 3.01 -0.20 -12.23
N GLN A 298 3.36 -0.50 -10.95
CA GLN A 298 2.89 -1.71 -10.28
C GLN A 298 1.35 -1.72 -10.11
N VAL A 299 0.73 -0.57 -9.81
CA VAL A 299 -0.73 -0.45 -9.78
C VAL A 299 -1.35 -0.83 -11.11
N GLY A 300 -0.75 -0.43 -12.23
CA GLY A 300 -1.24 -0.83 -13.55
C GLY A 300 -1.25 -2.35 -13.77
N PHE A 301 -0.22 -3.08 -13.31
CA PHE A 301 -0.23 -4.55 -13.32
C PHE A 301 -1.30 -5.13 -12.41
N ILE A 302 -1.53 -4.55 -11.25
CA ILE A 302 -2.60 -4.98 -10.33
C ILE A 302 -3.97 -4.82 -10.99
N LEU A 303 -4.23 -3.71 -11.69
CA LEU A 303 -5.50 -3.49 -12.39
C LEU A 303 -5.76 -4.55 -13.47
N ILE A 304 -4.72 -5.07 -14.14
CA ILE A 304 -4.85 -6.23 -15.04
C ILE A 304 -5.33 -7.47 -14.28
N GLY A 305 -4.73 -7.76 -13.13
CA GLY A 305 -5.14 -8.90 -12.30
C GLY A 305 -6.60 -8.80 -11.85
N ILE A 306 -7.00 -7.61 -11.36
CA ILE A 306 -8.39 -7.35 -10.94
C ILE A 306 -9.38 -7.44 -12.11
N SER A 307 -8.96 -7.18 -13.35
CA SER A 307 -9.84 -7.28 -14.51
C SER A 307 -10.24 -8.73 -14.86
N GLY A 308 -9.66 -9.73 -14.23
CA GLY A 308 -9.95 -11.14 -14.44
C GLY A 308 -11.24 -11.64 -13.79
N SER A 309 -11.19 -12.81 -13.13
CA SER A 309 -12.30 -13.36 -12.33
C SER A 309 -12.18 -12.94 -10.87
N SER A 310 -13.30 -12.99 -10.12
CA SER A 310 -13.33 -12.57 -8.71
C SER A 310 -12.33 -13.35 -7.85
N GLN A 311 -12.33 -14.68 -7.94
CA GLN A 311 -11.47 -15.52 -7.11
C GLN A 311 -9.98 -15.37 -7.47
N THR A 312 -9.61 -15.59 -8.75
CA THR A 312 -8.21 -15.51 -9.18
C THR A 312 -7.68 -14.09 -9.10
N GLY A 313 -8.51 -13.08 -9.39
CA GLY A 313 -8.16 -11.66 -9.30
C GLY A 313 -7.89 -11.24 -7.86
N SER A 314 -8.76 -11.60 -6.92
CA SER A 314 -8.57 -11.31 -5.48
C SER A 314 -7.35 -12.02 -4.91
N ALA A 315 -7.16 -13.31 -5.22
CA ALA A 315 -6.00 -14.07 -4.76
C ALA A 315 -4.69 -13.50 -5.29
N SER A 316 -4.63 -13.19 -6.59
CA SER A 316 -3.44 -12.62 -7.22
C SER A 316 -3.12 -11.22 -6.69
N LEU A 317 -4.15 -10.40 -6.42
CA LEU A 317 -3.98 -9.09 -5.78
C LEU A 317 -3.36 -9.24 -4.40
N VAL A 318 -3.95 -10.04 -3.51
CA VAL A 318 -3.47 -10.18 -2.12
C VAL A 318 -2.07 -10.76 -2.08
N TYR A 319 -1.78 -11.75 -2.90
CA TYR A 319 -0.44 -12.33 -3.04
C TYR A 319 0.57 -11.30 -3.54
N PHE A 320 0.23 -10.54 -4.58
CA PHE A 320 1.10 -9.50 -5.10
C PHE A 320 1.35 -8.39 -4.07
N VAL A 321 0.32 -7.96 -3.35
CA VAL A 321 0.47 -6.94 -2.29
C VAL A 321 1.39 -7.45 -1.18
N LEU A 322 1.29 -8.71 -0.76
CA LEU A 322 2.19 -9.30 0.22
C LEU A 322 3.65 -9.25 -0.24
N ILE A 323 3.92 -9.61 -1.49
CA ILE A 323 5.26 -9.51 -2.10
C ILE A 323 5.72 -8.06 -2.16
N TYR A 324 4.82 -7.16 -2.54
CA TYR A 324 5.09 -5.74 -2.65
C TYR A 324 5.44 -5.10 -1.31
N VAL A 325 4.80 -5.55 -0.21
CA VAL A 325 5.18 -5.17 1.17
C VAL A 325 6.67 -5.46 1.39
N PHE A 326 7.11 -6.70 1.17
CA PHE A 326 8.50 -7.07 1.41
C PHE A 326 9.48 -6.35 0.48
N SER A 327 9.18 -6.30 -0.81
CA SER A 327 10.09 -5.75 -1.83
C SER A 327 10.21 -4.23 -1.72
N ASN A 328 9.08 -3.54 -1.57
CA ASN A 328 9.08 -2.08 -1.54
C ASN A 328 9.61 -1.55 -0.19
N LEU A 329 9.25 -2.21 0.92
CA LEU A 329 9.79 -1.83 2.23
C LEU A 329 11.28 -2.15 2.36
N ALA A 330 11.81 -3.21 1.71
CA ALA A 330 13.26 -3.41 1.65
C ALA A 330 13.96 -2.22 0.96
N ALA A 331 13.43 -1.74 -0.16
CA ALA A 331 13.99 -0.58 -0.86
C ALA A 331 13.86 0.70 -0.03
N PHE A 332 12.67 1.01 0.51
CA PHE A 332 12.47 2.17 1.38
C PHE A 332 13.28 2.10 2.67
N GLY A 333 13.50 0.91 3.22
CA GLY A 333 14.33 0.70 4.40
C GLY A 333 15.77 1.17 4.16
N VAL A 334 16.35 0.83 3.01
CA VAL A 334 17.69 1.33 2.64
C VAL A 334 17.70 2.84 2.46
N VAL A 335 16.70 3.39 1.74
CA VAL A 335 16.57 4.84 1.54
C VAL A 335 16.37 5.55 2.89
N SER A 336 15.60 4.98 3.81
CA SER A 336 15.35 5.53 5.15
C SER A 336 16.64 5.63 5.98
N VAL A 337 17.46 4.60 5.98
CA VAL A 337 18.76 4.61 6.70
C VAL A 337 19.70 5.64 6.09
N VAL A 338 19.85 5.67 4.76
CA VAL A 338 20.75 6.60 4.09
C VAL A 338 20.27 8.03 4.29
N SER A 339 18.98 8.32 4.07
CA SER A 339 18.42 9.66 4.25
C SER A 339 18.53 10.13 5.71
N ALA A 340 18.23 9.28 6.70
CA ALA A 340 18.28 9.64 8.11
C ALA A 340 19.71 9.97 8.60
N LEU A 341 20.72 9.27 8.10
CA LEU A 341 22.11 9.42 8.57
C LEU A 341 22.93 10.41 7.73
N THR A 342 22.58 10.64 6.46
CA THR A 342 23.39 11.46 5.55
C THR A 342 22.63 12.61 4.91
N GLY A 343 21.30 12.62 4.97
CA GLY A 343 20.43 13.56 4.25
C GLY A 343 20.38 13.35 2.73
N LYS A 344 21.06 12.32 2.19
CA LYS A 344 21.17 12.05 0.74
C LYS A 344 19.99 11.21 0.27
N GLU A 345 19.37 11.61 -0.85
CA GLU A 345 18.17 10.95 -1.39
C GLU A 345 18.18 10.78 -2.92
N ASN A 346 19.25 11.22 -3.61
CA ASN A 346 19.37 11.08 -5.06
C ASN A 346 20.03 9.75 -5.45
N ILE A 347 19.62 9.15 -6.56
CA ILE A 347 20.22 7.90 -7.08
C ILE A 347 21.73 8.06 -7.31
N SER A 348 22.16 9.25 -7.73
CA SER A 348 23.59 9.57 -7.89
C SER A 348 24.40 9.44 -6.60
N ASP A 349 23.78 9.70 -5.44
CA ASP A 349 24.44 9.57 -4.14
C ASP A 349 24.75 8.12 -3.78
N PHE A 350 23.98 7.16 -4.33
CA PHE A 350 24.15 5.73 -4.09
C PHE A 350 25.20 5.07 -4.99
N LYS A 351 25.86 5.82 -5.90
CA LYS A 351 26.92 5.29 -6.74
C LYS A 351 28.06 4.71 -5.89
N GLY A 352 28.43 3.46 -6.17
CA GLY A 352 29.54 2.78 -5.50
C GLY A 352 29.34 2.48 -4.01
N ILE A 353 28.11 2.64 -3.47
CA ILE A 353 27.83 2.41 -2.06
C ILE A 353 28.15 0.96 -1.62
N TYR A 354 28.23 0.02 -2.54
CA TYR A 354 28.63 -1.37 -2.25
C TYR A 354 30.00 -1.46 -1.59
N LYS A 355 30.96 -0.61 -1.98
CA LYS A 355 32.33 -0.62 -1.43
C LYS A 355 32.36 -0.31 0.08
N THR A 356 31.42 0.48 0.57
CA THR A 356 31.37 0.95 1.97
C THR A 356 30.24 0.30 2.80
N ASN A 357 29.11 -0.03 2.14
CA ASN A 357 27.89 -0.54 2.79
C ASN A 357 27.34 -1.76 2.04
N PRO A 358 28.06 -2.90 2.00
CA PRO A 358 27.66 -4.06 1.20
C PRO A 358 26.30 -4.63 1.63
N PHE A 359 25.97 -4.66 2.92
CA PHE A 359 24.69 -5.13 3.41
C PHE A 359 23.51 -4.34 2.81
N LEU A 360 23.53 -3.01 2.89
CA LEU A 360 22.48 -2.15 2.33
C LEU A 360 22.37 -2.31 0.82
N SER A 361 23.50 -2.49 0.13
CA SER A 361 23.54 -2.70 -1.32
C SER A 361 22.88 -4.00 -1.74
N TRP A 362 23.11 -5.10 -1.03
CA TRP A 362 22.44 -6.37 -1.31
C TRP A 362 20.96 -6.33 -1.00
N VAL A 363 20.57 -5.72 0.14
CA VAL A 363 19.13 -5.53 0.47
C VAL A 363 18.43 -4.77 -0.66
N LEU A 364 19.00 -3.66 -1.10
CA LEU A 364 18.43 -2.85 -2.19
C LEU A 364 18.36 -3.64 -3.50
N THR A 365 19.38 -4.38 -3.85
CA THR A 365 19.44 -5.15 -5.10
C THR A 365 18.39 -6.25 -5.14
N ILE A 366 18.24 -7.03 -4.06
CA ILE A 366 17.23 -8.09 -3.96
C ILE A 366 15.83 -7.47 -4.04
N ALA A 367 15.61 -6.34 -3.38
CA ALA A 367 14.37 -5.58 -3.44
C ALA A 367 14.03 -5.15 -4.88
N LEU A 368 14.99 -4.53 -5.57
CA LEU A 368 14.82 -4.04 -6.94
C LEU A 368 14.64 -5.19 -7.95
N PHE A 369 15.33 -6.32 -7.77
CA PHE A 369 15.12 -7.52 -8.60
C PHE A 369 13.71 -8.09 -8.40
N SER A 370 13.21 -8.09 -7.17
CA SER A 370 11.83 -8.50 -6.90
C SER A 370 10.82 -7.54 -7.54
N LEU A 371 10.99 -6.23 -7.39
CA LEU A 371 10.12 -5.24 -8.04
C LEU A 371 10.17 -5.31 -9.57
N ALA A 372 11.34 -5.63 -10.13
CA ALA A 372 11.50 -5.87 -11.56
C ALA A 372 10.77 -7.13 -12.04
N GLY A 373 10.67 -8.15 -11.19
CA GLY A 373 10.11 -9.45 -11.52
C GLY A 373 11.16 -10.41 -12.11
N VAL A 374 12.34 -10.47 -11.49
CA VAL A 374 13.43 -11.36 -11.90
C VAL A 374 13.31 -12.70 -11.18
N PRO A 375 13.25 -13.86 -11.88
CA PRO A 375 13.32 -15.15 -11.21
C PRO A 375 14.66 -15.32 -10.47
N PRO A 376 14.71 -15.98 -9.32
CA PRO A 376 13.66 -16.67 -8.59
C PRO A 376 12.93 -15.81 -7.53
N THR A 377 13.00 -14.49 -7.61
CA THR A 377 12.35 -13.61 -6.62
C THR A 377 10.83 -13.67 -6.71
N ALA A 378 10.17 -13.39 -5.59
CA ALA A 378 8.70 -13.42 -5.48
C ALA A 378 7.98 -12.51 -6.47
N GLY A 379 8.57 -11.35 -6.81
CA GLY A 379 7.95 -10.40 -7.72
C GLY A 379 7.70 -10.94 -9.13
N PHE A 380 8.49 -11.92 -9.59
CA PHE A 380 8.23 -12.63 -10.84
C PHE A 380 6.90 -13.39 -10.77
N PHE A 381 6.71 -14.21 -9.75
CA PHE A 381 5.49 -15.00 -9.57
C PHE A 381 4.27 -14.10 -9.32
N GLY A 382 4.44 -13.03 -8.54
CA GLY A 382 3.37 -12.06 -8.31
C GLY A 382 2.84 -11.42 -9.60
N LYS A 383 3.73 -10.95 -10.49
CA LYS A 383 3.35 -10.40 -11.79
C LYS A 383 2.78 -11.49 -12.72
N LEU A 384 3.36 -12.68 -12.69
CA LEU A 384 2.86 -13.81 -13.47
C LEU A 384 1.40 -14.13 -13.11
N PHE A 385 1.08 -14.25 -11.81
CA PHE A 385 -0.30 -14.55 -11.38
C PHE A 385 -1.27 -13.41 -11.70
N LEU A 386 -0.86 -12.14 -11.59
CA LEU A 386 -1.70 -11.03 -12.05
C LEU A 386 -1.99 -11.10 -13.56
N MET A 387 -0.99 -11.42 -14.38
CA MET A 387 -1.18 -11.57 -15.81
C MET A 387 -2.03 -12.80 -16.15
N MET A 388 -1.85 -13.92 -15.43
CA MET A 388 -2.68 -15.11 -15.61
C MET A 388 -4.14 -14.84 -15.24
N ALA A 389 -4.40 -14.11 -14.15
CA ALA A 389 -5.76 -13.69 -13.79
C ALA A 389 -6.39 -12.82 -14.88
N GLY A 390 -5.65 -11.83 -15.40
CA GLY A 390 -6.13 -10.99 -16.50
C GLY A 390 -6.32 -11.73 -17.83
N ALA A 391 -5.52 -12.78 -18.09
CA ALA A 391 -5.62 -13.60 -19.30
C ALA A 391 -6.93 -14.41 -19.37
N ALA A 392 -7.62 -14.63 -18.24
CA ALA A 392 -8.93 -15.28 -18.20
C ALA A 392 -10.02 -14.56 -19.03
N LYS A 393 -9.79 -13.30 -19.42
CA LYS A 393 -10.65 -12.53 -20.33
C LYS A 393 -10.22 -12.62 -21.81
N GLU A 394 -9.26 -13.47 -22.14
CA GLU A 394 -8.75 -13.71 -23.50
C GLU A 394 -8.22 -12.45 -24.23
N ASN A 395 -7.94 -11.37 -23.49
CA ASN A 395 -7.34 -10.17 -24.03
C ASN A 395 -5.81 -10.29 -24.10
N TYR A 396 -5.32 -11.11 -25.02
CA TYR A 396 -3.88 -11.36 -25.17
C TYR A 396 -3.09 -10.12 -25.58
N GLY A 397 -3.73 -9.13 -26.25
CA GLY A 397 -3.10 -7.85 -26.56
C GLY A 397 -2.71 -7.07 -25.27
N LEU A 398 -3.58 -7.05 -24.26
CA LEU A 398 -3.30 -6.46 -22.96
C LEU A 398 -2.14 -7.16 -22.26
N ILE A 399 -2.14 -8.50 -22.28
CA ILE A 399 -1.08 -9.30 -21.62
C ILE A 399 0.26 -9.09 -22.35
N THR A 400 0.29 -9.10 -23.67
CA THR A 400 1.49 -8.81 -24.46
C THR A 400 2.03 -7.41 -24.16
N PHE A 401 1.14 -6.41 -24.11
CA PHE A 401 1.52 -5.04 -23.72
C PHE A 401 2.15 -5.01 -22.31
N ALA A 402 1.55 -5.69 -21.35
CA ALA A 402 2.09 -5.77 -19.98
C ALA A 402 3.47 -6.44 -19.97
N ALA A 403 3.64 -7.57 -20.67
CA ALA A 403 4.92 -8.28 -20.75
C ALA A 403 6.04 -7.42 -21.36
N LEU A 404 5.75 -6.69 -22.44
CA LEU A 404 6.73 -5.75 -23.02
C LEU A 404 7.10 -4.63 -22.04
N ASN A 405 6.15 -4.11 -21.29
CA ASN A 405 6.41 -3.08 -20.29
C ASN A 405 7.18 -3.59 -19.07
N MET A 406 7.16 -4.90 -18.76
CA MET A 406 8.05 -5.48 -17.76
C MET A 406 9.53 -5.33 -18.16
N VAL A 407 9.88 -5.42 -19.44
CA VAL A 407 11.25 -5.21 -19.92
C VAL A 407 11.70 -3.77 -19.66
N ILE A 408 10.82 -2.78 -19.84
CA ILE A 408 11.12 -1.38 -19.51
C ILE A 408 11.37 -1.24 -18.00
N SER A 409 10.53 -1.86 -17.17
CA SER A 409 10.71 -1.81 -15.72
C SER A 409 12.03 -2.47 -15.28
N PHE A 410 12.39 -3.57 -15.88
CA PHE A 410 13.67 -4.24 -15.63
C PHE A 410 14.86 -3.33 -15.92
N TYR A 411 14.83 -2.60 -17.02
CA TYR A 411 15.92 -1.70 -17.40
C TYR A 411 16.17 -0.61 -16.35
N TYR A 412 15.14 0.10 -15.86
CA TYR A 412 15.39 1.18 -14.92
C TYR A 412 15.79 0.68 -13.52
N TYR A 413 15.33 -0.49 -13.10
CA TYR A 413 15.80 -1.10 -11.85
C TYR A 413 17.26 -1.52 -11.96
N LEU A 414 17.66 -2.14 -13.09
CA LEU A 414 19.06 -2.49 -13.34
C LEU A 414 19.99 -1.25 -13.41
N LYS A 415 19.50 -0.12 -13.93
CA LYS A 415 20.26 1.15 -13.93
C LYS A 415 20.64 1.55 -12.50
N VAL A 416 19.71 1.40 -11.53
CA VAL A 416 20.01 1.68 -10.12
C VAL A 416 20.98 0.66 -9.54
N VAL A 417 20.80 -0.63 -9.82
CA VAL A 417 21.74 -1.68 -9.37
C VAL A 417 23.15 -1.44 -9.94
N LYS A 418 23.25 -1.07 -11.22
CA LYS A 418 24.52 -0.68 -11.82
C LYS A 418 25.18 0.48 -11.06
N ALA A 419 24.41 1.52 -10.73
CA ALA A 419 24.92 2.67 -9.97
C ALA A 419 25.47 2.23 -8.60
N VAL A 420 24.77 1.35 -7.90
CA VAL A 420 25.18 0.84 -6.58
C VAL A 420 26.49 0.06 -6.61
N PHE A 421 26.74 -0.75 -7.66
CA PHE A 421 27.87 -1.68 -7.70
C PHE A 421 29.03 -1.24 -8.58
N MET A 422 28.75 -0.58 -9.71
CA MET A 422 29.74 -0.35 -10.78
C MET A 422 30.16 1.11 -10.94
N ASP A 423 29.24 2.06 -10.67
CA ASP A 423 29.56 3.46 -10.91
C ASP A 423 30.41 4.01 -9.75
N GLU A 424 31.36 4.90 -10.07
CA GLU A 424 32.16 5.57 -9.06
C GLU A 424 31.49 6.88 -8.59
N ASN A 425 31.73 7.23 -7.33
CA ASN A 425 31.28 8.48 -6.73
C ASN A 425 32.47 9.22 -6.14
N GLU A 426 32.66 10.48 -6.50
CA GLU A 426 33.72 11.33 -5.96
C GLU A 426 33.56 11.59 -4.45
N GLN A 427 32.32 11.55 -3.95
CA GLN A 427 31.97 11.74 -2.54
C GLN A 427 31.15 10.55 -2.01
N PRO A 428 31.76 9.36 -1.87
CA PRO A 428 31.05 8.15 -1.50
C PRO A 428 30.44 8.26 -0.10
N ILE A 429 29.29 7.63 0.10
CA ILE A 429 28.68 7.49 1.42
C ILE A 429 29.62 6.61 2.26
N GLN A 430 30.07 7.14 3.41
CA GLN A 430 30.88 6.38 4.36
C GLN A 430 30.10 5.21 4.97
N GLN A 431 30.80 4.33 5.68
CA GLN A 431 30.18 3.21 6.36
C GLN A 431 29.13 3.70 7.37
N LEU A 432 27.89 3.21 7.24
CA LEU A 432 26.76 3.59 8.06
C LEU A 432 26.52 2.57 9.19
N SER A 433 26.26 3.06 10.40
CA SER A 433 25.84 2.21 11.51
C SER A 433 24.35 1.99 11.45
N VAL A 434 23.90 0.82 10.97
CA VAL A 434 22.50 0.45 10.90
C VAL A 434 22.04 -0.13 12.24
N PRO A 435 20.97 0.39 12.87
CA PRO A 435 20.42 -0.18 14.10
C PRO A 435 20.01 -1.65 13.95
N ALA A 436 20.18 -2.46 15.01
CA ALA A 436 19.90 -3.89 14.96
C ALA A 436 18.43 -4.20 14.61
N ILE A 437 17.48 -3.42 15.12
CA ILE A 437 16.05 -3.58 14.82
C ILE A 437 15.75 -3.29 13.35
N THR A 438 16.41 -2.29 12.75
CA THR A 438 16.28 -1.98 11.33
C THR A 438 16.89 -3.07 10.46
N LYS A 439 18.06 -3.64 10.87
CA LYS A 439 18.61 -4.81 10.19
C LYS A 439 17.69 -6.00 10.23
N LEU A 440 17.06 -6.27 11.38
CA LEU A 440 16.09 -7.34 11.54
C LEU A 440 14.90 -7.17 10.57
N ALA A 441 14.34 -5.97 10.46
CA ALA A 441 13.26 -5.68 9.50
C ALA A 441 13.71 -5.93 8.05
N MET A 442 14.92 -5.54 7.68
CA MET A 442 15.48 -5.78 6.35
C MET A 442 15.67 -7.29 6.08
N TYR A 443 16.15 -8.06 7.06
CA TYR A 443 16.24 -9.52 6.93
C TYR A 443 14.87 -10.17 6.79
N ILE A 444 13.86 -9.70 7.53
CA ILE A 444 12.47 -10.17 7.36
C ILE A 444 11.97 -9.88 5.94
N CYS A 445 12.25 -8.69 5.39
CA CYS A 445 11.88 -8.36 4.02
C CYS A 445 12.57 -9.28 3.00
N ILE A 446 13.88 -9.52 3.12
CA ILE A 446 14.61 -10.44 2.22
C ILE A 446 14.07 -11.87 2.34
N ALA A 447 13.91 -12.36 3.56
CA ALA A 447 13.33 -13.69 3.81
C ALA A 447 11.92 -13.79 3.22
N GLY A 448 11.09 -12.75 3.40
CA GLY A 448 9.76 -12.67 2.80
C GLY A 448 9.80 -12.75 1.26
N ILE A 449 10.70 -12.04 0.60
CA ILE A 449 10.87 -12.11 -0.86
C ILE A 449 11.25 -13.52 -1.31
N ILE A 450 12.17 -14.17 -0.61
CA ILE A 450 12.65 -15.52 -0.99
C ILE A 450 11.58 -16.57 -0.70
N ILE A 451 10.99 -16.56 0.50
CA ILE A 451 10.00 -17.56 0.92
C ILE A 451 8.76 -17.46 0.05
N THR A 452 8.19 -16.29 -0.14
CA THR A 452 6.99 -16.13 -0.99
C THR A 452 7.27 -16.43 -2.46
N GLY A 453 8.53 -16.29 -2.92
CA GLY A 453 8.91 -16.66 -4.28
C GLY A 453 9.09 -18.16 -4.49
N LEU A 454 9.50 -18.91 -3.48
CA LEU A 454 9.78 -20.36 -3.60
C LEU A 454 8.65 -21.25 -3.05
N ALA A 455 7.83 -20.74 -2.11
CA ALA A 455 6.78 -21.49 -1.46
C ALA A 455 5.42 -21.26 -2.14
N SER A 456 5.04 -22.15 -3.09
CA SER A 456 3.73 -22.09 -3.75
C SER A 456 2.55 -22.16 -2.77
N MET A 457 2.74 -22.84 -1.63
CA MET A 457 1.73 -22.97 -0.57
C MET A 457 1.18 -21.62 -0.08
N VAL A 458 1.95 -20.52 -0.19
CA VAL A 458 1.47 -19.18 0.19
C VAL A 458 0.37 -18.72 -0.76
N TYR A 459 0.56 -18.89 -2.06
CA TYR A 459 -0.47 -18.56 -3.05
C TYR A 459 -1.69 -19.48 -2.92
N ASP A 460 -1.48 -20.79 -2.77
CA ASP A 460 -2.55 -21.77 -2.63
C ASP A 460 -3.42 -21.49 -1.40
N TYR A 461 -2.80 -21.09 -0.28
CA TYR A 461 -3.51 -20.67 0.93
C TYR A 461 -4.35 -19.41 0.68
N ILE A 462 -3.78 -18.36 0.07
CA ILE A 462 -4.53 -17.14 -0.26
C ILE A 462 -5.67 -17.45 -1.22
N TYR A 463 -5.43 -18.31 -2.21
CA TYR A 463 -6.44 -18.73 -3.18
C TYR A 463 -7.59 -19.49 -2.51
N SER A 464 -7.30 -20.36 -1.55
CA SER A 464 -8.33 -21.07 -0.80
C SER A 464 -9.23 -20.15 0.03
N LEU A 465 -8.66 -19.06 0.58
CA LEU A 465 -9.42 -18.05 1.33
C LEU A 465 -10.26 -17.13 0.44
N SER A 466 -9.95 -17.00 -0.84
CA SER A 466 -10.67 -16.13 -1.78
C SER A 466 -11.93 -16.78 -2.38
N ILE A 467 -12.25 -18.01 -2.00
CA ILE A 467 -13.49 -18.69 -2.41
C ILE A 467 -14.68 -17.95 -1.79
N GLY A 468 -15.65 -17.54 -2.64
CA GLY A 468 -16.84 -16.82 -2.21
C GLY A 468 -16.71 -15.28 -2.16
N MET A 469 -15.63 -14.73 -2.73
CA MET A 469 -15.46 -13.28 -2.89
C MET A 469 -16.18 -12.75 -4.14
#